data_5cd9c7b6077c51e0e57d6d23a8d20d32
#
_entry.id   5cd9c7b6077c51e0e57d6d23a8d20d32
#
_cell.length_a   1.000
_cell.length_b   1.000
_cell.length_c   1.000
_cell.angle_alpha   90.00
_cell.angle_beta   90.00
_cell.angle_gamma   90.00
#
_symmetry.space_group_name_H-M   'P 1'
#
loop_
_entity.id
_entity.type
_entity.pdbx_description
1 polymer ?
#
loop_
_entity_poly.entity_id
_entity_poly.type
_entity_poly.pdbx_seq_one_letter_code
_entity_poly.pdbx_strand_id
1 'polypeptide(L)'
;MTTYDRLIFGMKCLNVSQIGSGYDGKNHYSHVSYEVDLAGMDSGVDVWRNKMPNTKWYCAGAWGNANTGNTRFFWSYGTDGKPKKVLCADGALRYVTLALTHSKRSFTVGKFYSYNEIMYQEGTSGYATGNHIHLEICGGHTRTKVRNRKGGYNLANMLRANKCLFLLTGYSYIKNAGGLSWKTARIVPYTDSSSSSKDAFQKGYEKGKAFTTKVNLNLRSEPNTSSKVLLTIPKEKKCYYYGYYRMVNNVVWFRVSYGGKEGYIYGYKYKVDEKAPYITGLTINGKNV
;
A
#
# COMPACT_ATOMS: atom_id res chain seq x y z
N MET A 1 0.28 21.95 -5.22
CA MET A 1 0.49 21.45 -3.84
C MET A 1 1.22 20.13 -3.91
N THR A 2 2.33 20.00 -3.22
CA THR A 2 3.07 18.73 -3.16
C THR A 2 2.26 17.74 -2.32
N THR A 3 1.72 16.70 -2.94
CA THR A 3 0.96 15.67 -2.23
C THR A 3 1.96 14.71 -1.58
N TYR A 4 1.95 14.64 -0.26
CA TYR A 4 2.75 13.66 0.49
C TYR A 4 1.97 12.37 0.65
N ASP A 5 2.62 11.25 0.35
CA ASP A 5 2.06 9.95 0.72
C ASP A 5 2.05 9.76 2.23
N ARG A 6 1.04 9.06 2.72
CA ARG A 6 1.01 8.56 4.09
C ARG A 6 1.96 7.38 4.22
N LEU A 7 2.66 7.28 5.34
CA LEU A 7 3.50 6.12 5.64
C LEU A 7 2.63 4.90 5.93
N ILE A 8 2.38 4.13 4.90
CA ILE A 8 1.44 3.01 4.93
C ILE A 8 2.13 1.72 5.34
N PHE A 9 1.50 1.00 6.24
CA PHE A 9 1.87 -0.35 6.61
C PHE A 9 1.73 -1.30 5.41
N GLY A 10 2.82 -1.99 5.07
CA GLY A 10 2.95 -2.69 3.79
C GLY A 10 2.53 -4.16 3.77
N MET A 11 2.13 -4.75 4.92
CA MET A 11 1.70 -6.15 5.00
C MET A 11 0.19 -6.28 5.09
N LYS A 12 -0.33 -7.38 4.55
CA LYS A 12 -1.72 -7.78 4.66
C LYS A 12 -1.87 -8.81 5.78
N CYS A 13 -2.97 -8.72 6.54
CA CYS A 13 -3.38 -9.72 7.53
C CYS A 13 -2.25 -10.11 8.50
N LEU A 14 -2.07 -9.32 9.58
CA LEU A 14 -0.92 -9.49 10.43
C LEU A 14 -1.29 -9.76 11.89
N ASN A 15 -0.59 -10.70 12.49
CA ASN A 15 -0.44 -10.77 13.93
C ASN A 15 0.78 -9.95 14.35
N VAL A 16 0.61 -9.07 15.30
CA VAL A 16 1.75 -8.46 16.01
C VAL A 16 2.09 -9.40 17.14
N SER A 17 3.17 -10.14 16.99
CA SER A 17 3.60 -11.13 17.97
C SER A 17 4.33 -10.50 19.14
N GLN A 18 5.10 -9.46 18.87
CA GLN A 18 5.77 -8.66 19.90
C GLN A 18 5.72 -7.20 19.49
N ILE A 19 5.23 -6.35 20.35
CA ILE A 19 5.38 -4.91 20.21
C ILE A 19 6.47 -4.51 21.15
N GLY A 20 7.58 -4.21 20.59
CA GLY A 20 8.80 -3.62 21.03
C GLY A 20 8.97 -3.08 22.38
N SER A 21 8.60 -3.80 23.30
CA SER A 21 9.17 -3.59 24.56
C SER A 21 9.94 -4.83 24.87
N GLY A 22 11.17 -4.79 24.70
CA GLY A 22 12.02 -5.71 25.37
C GLY A 22 11.80 -5.74 26.88
N TYR A 23 10.60 -5.43 27.26
CA TYR A 23 10.21 -5.38 28.64
C TYR A 23 9.98 -6.75 29.26
N ASP A 24 9.64 -7.72 28.43
CA ASP A 24 9.73 -9.13 28.83
C ASP A 24 11.17 -9.58 28.98
N GLY A 25 12.09 -8.70 28.71
CA GLY A 25 13.50 -8.85 28.98
C GLY A 25 14.26 -9.73 28.02
N LYS A 26 13.66 -10.34 27.01
CA LYS A 26 14.36 -11.34 26.22
C LYS A 26 14.92 -10.85 24.89
N ASN A 27 14.13 -10.18 24.08
CA ASN A 27 14.50 -9.95 22.69
C ASN A 27 14.42 -8.50 22.22
N HIS A 28 13.67 -7.62 22.85
CA HIS A 28 13.48 -6.23 22.49
C HIS A 28 13.89 -5.26 23.61
N TYR A 29 14.25 -4.04 23.25
CA TYR A 29 14.97 -3.11 24.16
C TYR A 29 14.26 -1.84 24.48
N SER A 30 13.20 -1.53 23.79
CA SER A 30 12.48 -0.32 24.06
C SER A 30 11.29 -0.59 24.97
N HIS A 31 11.12 0.26 25.96
CA HIS A 31 9.94 0.26 26.83
C HIS A 31 8.67 0.76 26.12
N VAL A 32 8.74 1.07 24.84
CA VAL A 32 7.68 1.73 24.10
C VAL A 32 7.80 1.35 22.64
N SER A 33 6.91 0.64 22.08
CA SER A 33 6.58 0.32 20.67
C SER A 33 7.50 0.89 19.56
N TYR A 34 8.80 0.92 19.78
CA TYR A 34 9.76 1.40 18.79
C TYR A 34 10.01 0.34 17.75
N GLU A 35 10.29 -0.86 18.17
CA GLU A 35 10.48 -2.03 17.34
C GLU A 35 9.27 -2.95 17.49
N VAL A 36 8.89 -3.64 16.43
CA VAL A 36 7.75 -4.55 16.42
C VAL A 36 8.04 -5.79 15.59
N ASP A 37 7.58 -6.93 16.07
CA ASP A 37 7.59 -8.18 15.35
C ASP A 37 6.22 -8.45 14.73
N LEU A 38 6.23 -8.68 13.45
CA LEU A 38 5.07 -8.70 12.59
C LEU A 38 5.00 -10.06 11.88
N ALA A 39 4.09 -10.92 12.31
CA ALA A 39 3.89 -12.24 11.71
C ALA A 39 2.62 -12.26 10.87
N GLY A 40 2.73 -12.75 9.67
CA GLY A 40 1.59 -13.03 8.81
C GLY A 40 0.75 -14.19 9.32
N MET A 41 -0.38 -14.43 8.67
CA MET A 41 -1.32 -15.48 9.06
C MET A 41 -1.10 -16.79 8.32
N ASP A 42 -0.24 -16.83 7.32
CA ASP A 42 -0.16 -17.91 6.34
C ASP A 42 1.13 -18.73 6.38
N SER A 43 1.82 -18.76 7.51
CA SER A 43 2.97 -19.66 7.74
C SER A 43 4.25 -19.33 6.97
N GLY A 44 4.50 -18.08 6.62
CA GLY A 44 5.85 -17.72 6.20
C GLY A 44 6.03 -17.26 4.77
N VAL A 45 4.94 -16.84 4.15
CA VAL A 45 4.98 -16.28 2.80
C VAL A 45 4.49 -14.84 2.71
N ASP A 46 4.09 -14.24 3.84
CA ASP A 46 3.62 -12.86 3.86
C ASP A 46 4.74 -11.88 3.49
N VAL A 47 4.35 -10.89 2.73
CA VAL A 47 5.30 -9.95 2.14
C VAL A 47 4.95 -8.51 2.49
N TRP A 48 5.99 -7.70 2.69
CA TRP A 48 5.86 -6.25 2.73
C TRP A 48 5.89 -5.69 1.32
N ARG A 49 4.83 -5.01 0.92
CA ARG A 49 4.73 -4.30 -0.35
C ARG A 49 4.77 -2.80 -0.15
N ASN A 50 5.33 -2.09 -1.11
CA ASN A 50 5.17 -0.64 -1.15
C ASN A 50 3.71 -0.29 -1.46
N LYS A 51 3.01 0.32 -0.50
CA LYS A 51 1.61 0.78 -0.64
C LYS A 51 1.48 2.30 -0.78
N MET A 52 2.55 2.95 -1.23
CA MET A 52 2.65 4.40 -1.35
C MET A 52 2.84 4.79 -2.81
N PRO A 53 1.81 5.31 -3.51
CA PRO A 53 1.81 5.44 -4.97
C PRO A 53 2.82 6.46 -5.51
N ASN A 54 3.10 7.51 -4.76
CA ASN A 54 4.03 8.56 -5.17
C ASN A 54 5.38 8.45 -4.47
N THR A 55 5.65 7.34 -3.79
CA THR A 55 6.89 7.06 -3.06
C THR A 55 7.48 5.75 -3.53
N LYS A 56 8.77 5.78 -3.84
CA LYS A 56 9.59 4.59 -4.04
C LYS A 56 10.42 4.34 -2.80
N TRP A 57 10.64 3.08 -2.47
CA TRP A 57 11.56 2.70 -1.43
C TRP A 57 12.90 2.30 -2.03
N TYR A 58 13.95 3.00 -1.68
CA TYR A 58 15.31 2.68 -2.09
C TYR A 58 15.96 1.74 -1.07
N CYS A 59 16.37 0.56 -1.47
CA CYS A 59 17.14 -0.34 -0.62
C CYS A 59 18.57 0.20 -0.48
N ALA A 60 18.79 1.01 0.54
CA ALA A 60 20.02 1.77 0.75
C ALA A 60 21.19 0.94 1.28
N GLY A 61 20.92 -0.25 1.79
CA GLY A 61 21.97 -1.10 2.35
C GLY A 61 21.43 -2.34 3.03
N ALA A 62 22.38 -3.15 3.46
CA ALA A 62 22.18 -4.37 4.22
C ALA A 62 22.97 -4.31 5.52
N TRP A 63 22.49 -5.02 6.55
CA TRP A 63 23.24 -5.29 7.76
C TRP A 63 23.01 -6.74 8.17
N GLY A 64 24.12 -7.40 8.52
CA GLY A 64 24.09 -8.83 8.78
C GLY A 64 23.88 -9.69 7.54
N ASN A 65 23.78 -10.97 7.76
CA ASN A 65 23.54 -12.02 6.75
C ASN A 65 22.41 -12.94 7.20
N ALA A 66 22.19 -14.05 6.50
CA ALA A 66 21.16 -15.03 6.83
C ALA A 66 21.26 -15.58 8.27
N ASN A 67 22.49 -15.63 8.84
CA ASN A 67 22.69 -16.10 10.22
C ASN A 67 22.45 -15.01 11.27
N THR A 68 22.46 -13.75 10.88
CA THR A 68 22.35 -12.60 11.80
C THR A 68 21.12 -11.73 11.54
N GLY A 69 20.19 -12.19 10.71
CA GLY A 69 18.90 -11.55 10.51
C GLY A 69 18.64 -10.93 9.16
N ASN A 70 19.64 -10.82 8.28
CA ASN A 70 19.46 -10.35 6.89
C ASN A 70 18.71 -9.01 6.76
N THR A 71 19.06 -8.02 7.61
CA THR A 71 18.39 -6.71 7.62
C THR A 71 18.59 -5.95 6.33
N ARG A 72 17.54 -5.26 5.86
CA ARG A 72 17.59 -4.31 4.76
C ARG A 72 17.05 -2.95 5.20
N PHE A 73 17.73 -1.89 4.74
CA PHE A 73 17.37 -0.50 5.03
C PHE A 73 16.70 0.11 3.81
N PHE A 74 15.49 0.60 3.97
CA PHE A 74 14.71 1.22 2.91
C PHE A 74 14.49 2.70 3.19
N TRP A 75 14.88 3.55 2.27
CA TRP A 75 14.73 5.01 2.34
C TRP A 75 13.59 5.50 1.47
N SER A 76 12.85 6.49 1.95
CA SER A 76 11.74 7.09 1.21
C SER A 76 12.21 8.06 0.13
N TYR A 77 11.85 7.77 -1.13
CA TYR A 77 12.16 8.58 -2.32
C TYR A 77 10.89 8.90 -3.11
N GLY A 78 10.90 9.99 -3.86
CA GLY A 78 9.87 10.30 -4.84
C GLY A 78 9.99 9.45 -6.11
N THR A 79 8.96 9.48 -6.92
CA THR A 79 8.97 8.84 -8.25
C THR A 79 10.01 9.46 -9.18
N ASP A 80 10.43 10.70 -8.90
CA ASP A 80 11.53 11.43 -9.56
C ASP A 80 12.93 10.99 -9.10
N GLY A 81 13.02 10.04 -8.17
CA GLY A 81 14.28 9.53 -7.65
C GLY A 81 14.98 10.46 -6.64
N LYS A 82 14.31 11.50 -6.15
CA LYS A 82 14.83 12.38 -5.10
C LYS A 82 14.33 11.96 -3.72
N PRO A 83 15.10 12.21 -2.63
CA PRO A 83 14.62 12.00 -1.28
C PRO A 83 13.28 12.67 -1.04
N LYS A 84 12.32 11.94 -0.46
CA LYS A 84 10.96 12.42 -0.26
C LYS A 84 10.50 12.22 1.18
N LYS A 85 9.92 13.27 1.76
CA LYS A 85 9.23 13.18 3.04
C LYS A 85 7.88 12.47 2.86
N VAL A 86 7.48 11.74 3.86
CA VAL A 86 6.18 11.06 3.96
C VAL A 86 5.45 11.52 5.20
N LEU A 87 4.13 11.49 5.14
CA LEU A 87 3.27 11.85 6.26
C LEU A 87 3.16 10.65 7.22
N CYS A 88 3.69 10.80 8.41
CA CYS A 88 3.51 9.84 9.50
C CYS A 88 2.13 9.99 10.15
N ALA A 89 1.63 8.92 10.77
CA ALA A 89 0.31 8.92 11.41
C ALA A 89 0.19 9.87 12.60
N ASP A 90 1.31 10.28 13.20
CA ASP A 90 1.36 11.35 14.21
C ASP A 90 1.23 12.77 13.64
N GLY A 91 1.09 12.91 12.33
CA GLY A 91 0.92 14.18 11.63
C GLY A 91 2.21 14.82 11.12
N ALA A 92 3.38 14.28 11.43
CA ALA A 92 4.65 14.87 11.02
C ALA A 92 5.12 14.40 9.66
N LEU A 93 5.73 15.30 8.89
CA LEU A 93 6.40 15.01 7.62
C LEU A 93 7.87 14.68 7.86
N ARG A 94 8.28 13.47 7.50
CA ARG A 94 9.67 12.98 7.72
C ARG A 94 10.24 12.30 6.50
N TYR A 95 11.54 12.43 6.29
CA TYR A 95 12.29 11.38 5.63
C TYR A 95 12.29 10.17 6.55
N VAL A 96 12.14 8.99 6.00
CA VAL A 96 11.97 7.77 6.81
C VAL A 96 12.90 6.68 6.31
N THR A 97 13.49 5.97 7.27
CA THR A 97 14.10 4.66 7.06
C THR A 97 13.24 3.59 7.70
N LEU A 98 12.98 2.52 6.95
CA LEU A 98 12.49 1.24 7.48
C LEU A 98 13.66 0.27 7.53
N ALA A 99 13.91 -0.37 8.67
CA ALA A 99 14.76 -1.54 8.75
C ALA A 99 13.89 -2.78 8.95
N LEU A 100 13.96 -3.70 8.00
CA LEU A 100 13.19 -4.94 7.99
C LEU A 100 14.16 -6.11 8.11
N THR A 101 13.89 -7.02 9.05
CA THR A 101 14.80 -8.09 9.45
C THR A 101 14.11 -9.45 9.43
N HIS A 102 14.88 -10.52 9.34
CA HIS A 102 14.55 -11.94 9.38
C HIS A 102 14.16 -12.61 8.07
N SER A 103 14.11 -11.90 6.95
CA SER A 103 13.85 -12.55 5.66
C SER A 103 14.92 -13.57 5.28
N LYS A 104 14.48 -14.75 4.81
CA LYS A 104 15.37 -15.71 4.15
C LYS A 104 15.67 -15.31 2.71
N ARG A 105 14.80 -14.51 2.10
CA ARG A 105 14.96 -14.04 0.73
C ARG A 105 15.94 -12.89 0.67
N SER A 106 16.79 -12.89 -0.35
CA SER A 106 17.68 -11.77 -0.65
C SER A 106 16.93 -10.66 -1.37
N PHE A 107 17.14 -9.42 -0.91
CA PHE A 107 16.63 -8.21 -1.55
C PHE A 107 17.82 -7.35 -1.97
N THR A 108 17.79 -6.88 -3.22
CA THR A 108 18.93 -6.21 -3.85
C THR A 108 19.13 -4.82 -3.27
N VAL A 109 20.32 -4.56 -2.74
CA VAL A 109 20.79 -3.23 -2.36
C VAL A 109 20.99 -2.40 -3.62
N GLY A 110 20.65 -1.12 -3.57
CA GLY A 110 20.70 -0.22 -4.73
C GLY A 110 19.43 -0.23 -5.60
N LYS A 111 18.48 -1.12 -5.33
CA LYS A 111 17.21 -1.19 -6.07
C LYS A 111 16.17 -0.25 -5.48
N PHE A 112 15.37 0.37 -6.37
CA PHE A 112 14.12 1.03 -6.04
C PHE A 112 12.94 0.06 -6.12
N TYR A 113 12.05 0.14 -5.16
CA TYR A 113 10.80 -0.62 -5.10
C TYR A 113 9.64 0.34 -5.28
N SER A 114 9.00 0.24 -6.43
CA SER A 114 7.85 1.06 -6.82
C SER A 114 6.57 0.57 -6.15
N TYR A 115 5.47 1.32 -6.35
CA TYR A 115 4.17 0.96 -5.83
C TYR A 115 3.81 -0.50 -6.13
N ASN A 116 3.29 -1.17 -5.10
CA ASN A 116 2.87 -2.58 -5.09
C ASN A 116 3.97 -3.63 -5.31
N GLU A 117 5.24 -3.25 -5.50
CA GLU A 117 6.35 -4.20 -5.51
C GLU A 117 6.61 -4.77 -4.11
N ILE A 118 7.00 -6.05 -4.09
CA ILE A 118 7.46 -6.72 -2.86
C ILE A 118 8.84 -6.17 -2.53
N MET A 119 8.98 -5.52 -1.39
CA MET A 119 10.25 -4.99 -0.91
C MET A 119 10.85 -5.80 0.23
N TYR A 120 10.07 -6.65 0.90
CA TYR A 120 10.57 -7.57 1.93
C TYR A 120 9.61 -8.75 2.12
N GLN A 121 10.06 -9.79 2.83
CA GLN A 121 9.27 -10.98 3.15
C GLN A 121 9.60 -11.44 4.55
N GLU A 122 8.62 -11.93 5.28
CA GLU A 122 8.87 -12.54 6.59
C GLU A 122 9.76 -13.78 6.50
N GLY A 123 10.41 -14.13 7.59
CA GLY A 123 11.31 -15.26 7.63
C GLY A 123 11.82 -15.55 9.04
N THR A 124 12.81 -16.44 9.08
CA THR A 124 13.43 -16.93 10.32
C THR A 124 14.94 -16.77 10.29
N SER A 125 15.49 -15.86 9.49
CA SER A 125 16.93 -15.60 9.46
C SER A 125 17.41 -14.95 10.77
N GLY A 126 18.50 -15.41 11.29
CA GLY A 126 19.09 -14.91 12.52
C GLY A 126 18.34 -15.36 13.78
N TYR A 127 18.32 -14.50 14.77
CA TYR A 127 17.63 -14.76 16.05
C TYR A 127 16.12 -14.61 15.91
N ALA A 128 15.47 -15.62 15.37
CA ALA A 128 14.03 -15.65 15.21
C ALA A 128 13.49 -17.02 15.65
N THR A 129 12.57 -17.03 16.59
CA THR A 129 11.93 -18.26 17.09
C THR A 129 10.73 -18.69 16.27
N GLY A 130 10.25 -17.83 15.39
CA GLY A 130 9.13 -18.04 14.49
C GLY A 130 9.24 -17.12 13.29
N ASN A 131 8.40 -17.38 12.28
CA ASN A 131 8.39 -16.61 11.05
C ASN A 131 7.78 -15.24 11.26
N HIS A 132 8.54 -14.18 11.01
CA HIS A 132 8.08 -12.79 11.17
C HIS A 132 8.98 -11.78 10.45
N ILE A 133 8.56 -10.53 10.41
CA ILE A 133 9.42 -9.38 10.11
C ILE A 133 9.64 -8.60 11.40
N HIS A 134 10.87 -8.43 11.80
CA HIS A 134 11.24 -7.44 12.79
C HIS A 134 11.36 -6.08 12.11
N LEU A 135 10.58 -5.11 12.56
CA LEU A 135 10.49 -3.76 12.00
C LEU A 135 11.03 -2.73 12.96
N GLU A 136 11.97 -1.93 12.48
CA GLU A 136 12.37 -0.66 13.10
C GLU A 136 12.11 0.49 12.13
N ILE A 137 11.70 1.64 12.66
CA ILE A 137 11.47 2.86 11.88
C ILE A 137 12.30 3.98 12.51
N CYS A 138 12.97 4.79 11.71
CA CYS A 138 13.58 6.02 12.20
C CYS A 138 13.28 7.22 11.30
N GLY A 139 13.41 8.41 11.86
CA GLY A 139 13.43 9.66 11.14
C GLY A 139 14.76 9.88 10.43
N GLY A 140 14.70 10.33 9.18
CA GLY A 140 15.89 10.52 8.36
C GLY A 140 16.27 9.30 7.53
N HIS A 141 17.18 9.53 6.58
CA HIS A 141 17.82 8.49 5.77
C HIS A 141 19.12 8.06 6.46
N THR A 142 19.09 6.93 7.16
CA THR A 142 20.26 6.43 7.89
C THR A 142 20.36 4.90 7.82
N ARG A 143 21.57 4.40 7.99
CA ARG A 143 21.88 2.98 8.22
C ARG A 143 22.58 2.78 9.55
N THR A 144 22.69 3.84 10.34
CA THR A 144 23.41 3.81 11.61
C THR A 144 22.68 2.92 12.60
N LYS A 145 23.37 1.89 13.06
CA LYS A 145 22.94 1.03 14.15
C LYS A 145 23.68 1.45 15.42
N VAL A 146 22.96 1.50 16.51
CA VAL A 146 23.52 1.76 17.86
C VAL A 146 23.39 0.51 18.69
N ARG A 147 24.41 0.25 19.50
CA ARG A 147 24.41 -0.89 20.42
C ARG A 147 23.38 -0.65 21.52
N ASN A 148 22.53 -1.60 21.74
CA ASN A 148 21.55 -1.56 22.81
C ASN A 148 22.10 -2.15 24.14
N ARG A 149 21.31 -2.04 25.20
CA ARG A 149 21.74 -2.45 26.54
C ARG A 149 22.08 -3.93 26.70
N LYS A 150 21.63 -4.79 25.81
CA LYS A 150 21.87 -6.26 25.86
C LYS A 150 22.89 -6.74 24.83
N GLY A 151 23.52 -5.81 24.11
CA GLY A 151 24.56 -6.14 23.17
C GLY A 151 24.09 -6.33 21.71
N GLY A 152 22.79 -6.26 21.46
CA GLY A 152 22.22 -6.17 20.11
C GLY A 152 22.35 -4.77 19.51
N TYR A 153 21.82 -4.59 18.30
CA TYR A 153 21.90 -3.34 17.57
C TYR A 153 20.53 -2.93 17.06
N ASN A 154 20.15 -1.67 17.30
CA ASN A 154 18.95 -1.05 16.80
C ASN A 154 19.28 0.16 15.90
N LEU A 155 18.36 0.60 15.06
CA LEU A 155 18.49 1.86 14.35
C LEU A 155 18.65 3.02 15.31
N ALA A 156 19.55 3.94 14.97
CA ALA A 156 19.64 5.22 15.69
C ALA A 156 18.34 6.03 15.46
N ASN A 157 17.93 6.82 16.43
CA ASN A 157 16.79 7.74 16.36
C ASN A 157 15.47 7.06 15.97
N MET A 158 15.20 5.88 16.53
CA MET A 158 13.95 5.15 16.29
C MET A 158 12.71 5.98 16.64
N LEU A 159 11.69 5.81 15.84
CA LEU A 159 10.34 6.32 16.04
C LEU A 159 9.42 5.18 16.49
N ARG A 160 8.37 5.53 17.22
CA ARG A 160 7.35 4.54 17.59
C ARG A 160 6.58 4.06 16.36
N ALA A 161 6.74 2.80 15.97
CA ALA A 161 6.14 2.24 14.78
C ALA A 161 4.61 2.43 14.75
N ASN A 162 3.92 2.19 15.87
CA ASN A 162 2.47 2.34 16.00
C ASN A 162 1.97 3.79 15.87
N LYS A 163 2.84 4.78 16.05
CA LYS A 163 2.51 6.21 15.87
C LYS A 163 2.86 6.72 14.48
N CYS A 164 3.73 6.04 13.77
CA CYS A 164 4.20 6.48 12.45
C CYS A 164 3.39 5.88 11.31
N LEU A 165 2.94 4.64 11.45
CA LEU A 165 2.30 3.88 10.38
C LEU A 165 0.79 4.14 10.30
N PHE A 166 0.30 4.30 9.07
CA PHE A 166 -1.12 4.20 8.76
C PHE A 166 -1.46 2.77 8.39
N LEU A 167 -2.61 2.28 8.84
CA LEU A 167 -3.18 1.00 8.45
C LEU A 167 -4.14 1.19 7.28
N LEU A 168 -4.06 0.33 6.28
CA LEU A 168 -5.03 0.29 5.19
C LEU A 168 -6.22 -0.60 5.56
N THR A 169 -7.42 -0.05 5.51
CA THR A 169 -8.65 -0.84 5.68
C THR A 169 -8.74 -1.92 4.60
N GLY A 170 -9.00 -3.16 5.03
CA GLY A 170 -9.12 -4.31 4.13
C GLY A 170 -7.79 -4.88 3.61
N TYR A 171 -6.68 -4.17 3.84
CA TYR A 171 -5.34 -4.65 3.51
C TYR A 171 -4.57 -5.12 4.74
N SER A 172 -4.60 -4.34 5.81
CA SER A 172 -3.92 -4.66 7.05
C SER A 172 -4.94 -5.07 8.11
N TYR A 173 -4.72 -6.23 8.69
CA TYR A 173 -5.48 -6.74 9.81
C TYR A 173 -4.51 -7.07 10.93
N ILE A 174 -4.49 -6.25 11.97
CA ILE A 174 -3.58 -6.44 13.08
C ILE A 174 -4.32 -7.02 14.28
N LYS A 175 -3.99 -8.25 14.62
CA LYS A 175 -4.30 -8.83 15.93
C LYS A 175 -3.13 -8.58 16.86
N ASN A 176 -3.43 -8.08 18.02
CA ASN A 176 -2.44 -7.88 19.05
C ASN A 176 -2.31 -9.14 19.90
N ALA A 177 -1.20 -9.86 19.77
CA ALA A 177 -0.91 -11.03 20.59
C ALA A 177 -0.24 -10.69 21.92
N GLY A 178 0.30 -9.48 22.07
CA GLY A 178 1.14 -9.09 23.20
C GLY A 178 0.54 -8.05 24.16
N GLY A 179 -0.76 -7.79 24.12
CA GLY A 179 -1.40 -6.80 25.02
C GLY A 179 -1.12 -5.33 24.67
N LEU A 180 -0.24 -5.02 23.73
CA LEU A 180 0.02 -3.67 23.27
C LEU A 180 -0.86 -3.34 22.06
N SER A 181 -1.52 -2.22 22.13
CA SER A 181 -2.56 -1.83 21.18
C SER A 181 -2.01 -0.95 20.07
N TRP A 182 -2.30 -1.30 18.82
CA TRP A 182 -2.21 -0.40 17.68
C TRP A 182 -3.34 0.64 17.64
N LYS A 183 -4.06 0.85 18.75
CA LYS A 183 -5.14 1.83 18.88
C LYS A 183 -4.74 3.24 18.45
N THR A 184 -3.45 3.56 18.43
CA THR A 184 -2.95 4.86 17.97
C THR A 184 -2.64 4.91 16.48
N ALA A 185 -2.63 3.78 15.76
CA ALA A 185 -2.47 3.79 14.32
C ALA A 185 -3.74 4.31 13.65
N ARG A 186 -3.59 5.26 12.76
CA ARG A 186 -4.73 5.80 12.00
C ARG A 186 -5.07 4.83 10.87
N ILE A 187 -6.33 4.42 10.80
CA ILE A 187 -6.86 3.63 9.71
C ILE A 187 -7.22 4.57 8.57
N VAL A 188 -6.71 4.29 7.39
CA VAL A 188 -7.10 4.98 6.17
C VAL A 188 -7.87 4.01 5.28
N PRO A 189 -8.93 4.47 4.60
CA PRO A 189 -9.61 3.65 3.64
C PRO A 189 -8.60 3.15 2.60
N TYR A 190 -8.68 1.90 2.23
CA TYR A 190 -8.00 1.41 1.04
C TYR A 190 -8.66 2.06 -0.17
N THR A 191 -8.17 3.21 -0.53
CA THR A 191 -8.38 3.75 -1.85
C THR A 191 -7.14 3.31 -2.64
N ASP A 192 -7.35 2.55 -3.66
CA ASP A 192 -6.34 2.35 -4.70
C ASP A 192 -6.14 3.69 -5.41
N SER A 193 -5.60 4.65 -4.65
CA SER A 193 -5.23 5.98 -5.16
C SER A 193 -3.88 5.93 -5.86
N SER A 194 -3.51 4.75 -6.34
CA SER A 194 -2.55 4.65 -7.41
C SER A 194 -3.27 5.02 -8.70
N SER A 195 -3.30 6.27 -9.01
CA SER A 195 -3.50 6.73 -10.37
C SER A 195 -2.30 6.37 -11.26
N SER A 196 -1.68 5.25 -11.05
CA SER A 196 -0.76 4.62 -11.97
C SER A 196 -1.52 3.52 -12.69
N SER A 197 -2.19 3.90 -13.73
CA SER A 197 -2.32 3.19 -15.00
C SER A 197 -2.84 1.75 -15.06
N LYS A 198 -3.31 1.11 -14.00
CA LYS A 198 -3.95 -0.21 -14.15
C LYS A 198 -5.40 -0.15 -13.70
N ASP A 199 -6.29 -0.43 -14.63
CA ASP A 199 -7.70 -0.57 -14.35
C ASP A 199 -7.93 -1.73 -13.37
N ALA A 200 -8.76 -1.51 -12.34
CA ALA A 200 -9.14 -2.57 -11.43
C ALA A 200 -10.19 -3.45 -12.11
N PHE A 201 -9.99 -4.78 -12.04
CA PHE A 201 -11.01 -5.72 -12.51
C PHE A 201 -12.18 -5.72 -11.52
N GLN A 202 -13.37 -5.50 -12.04
CA GLN A 202 -14.58 -5.50 -11.24
C GLN A 202 -15.19 -6.89 -11.21
N LYS A 203 -15.11 -7.55 -10.05
CA LYS A 203 -15.70 -8.87 -9.86
C LYS A 203 -17.19 -8.85 -10.18
N GLY A 204 -17.65 -9.78 -11.01
CA GLY A 204 -19.05 -9.85 -11.46
C GLY A 204 -19.36 -9.14 -12.78
N TYR A 205 -18.38 -8.43 -13.38
CA TYR A 205 -18.50 -7.93 -14.74
C TYR A 205 -17.86 -8.91 -15.71
N GLU A 206 -18.59 -9.27 -16.74
CA GLU A 206 -18.03 -10.09 -17.81
C GLU A 206 -17.35 -9.19 -18.85
N LYS A 207 -16.11 -9.56 -19.20
CA LYS A 207 -15.36 -8.92 -20.27
C LYS A 207 -16.15 -9.00 -21.58
N GLY A 208 -16.26 -7.87 -22.29
CA GLY A 208 -16.91 -7.83 -23.59
C GLY A 208 -18.42 -7.63 -23.56
N LYS A 209 -19.05 -7.44 -22.39
CA LYS A 209 -20.45 -7.05 -22.35
C LYS A 209 -20.63 -5.64 -22.88
N ALA A 210 -21.64 -5.50 -23.73
CA ALA A 210 -22.07 -4.21 -24.22
C ALA A 210 -23.11 -3.60 -23.27
N PHE A 211 -23.03 -2.30 -23.08
CA PHE A 211 -24.09 -1.52 -22.44
C PHE A 211 -24.55 -0.39 -23.38
N THR A 212 -25.69 0.18 -23.07
CA THR A 212 -26.27 1.26 -23.87
C THR A 212 -26.22 2.57 -23.07
N THR A 213 -25.81 3.65 -23.71
CA THR A 213 -25.81 4.99 -23.13
C THR A 213 -27.23 5.56 -23.05
N LYS A 214 -27.59 6.17 -21.91
CA LYS A 214 -28.88 6.87 -21.73
C LYS A 214 -28.82 8.34 -22.16
N VAL A 215 -27.63 8.88 -22.27
CA VAL A 215 -27.33 10.27 -22.65
C VAL A 215 -26.06 10.29 -23.49
N ASN A 216 -25.78 11.45 -24.10
CA ASN A 216 -24.47 11.65 -24.71
C ASN A 216 -23.37 11.62 -23.64
N LEU A 217 -22.38 10.74 -23.79
CA LEU A 217 -21.28 10.55 -22.85
C LEU A 217 -19.93 10.84 -23.48
N ASN A 218 -19.13 11.62 -22.83
CA ASN A 218 -17.75 11.85 -23.24
C ASN A 218 -16.88 10.63 -22.93
N LEU A 219 -16.26 10.06 -23.95
CA LEU A 219 -15.16 9.12 -23.85
C LEU A 219 -13.87 9.91 -23.66
N ARG A 220 -13.17 9.69 -22.56
CA ARG A 220 -12.02 10.48 -22.15
C ARG A 220 -10.75 9.66 -22.10
N SER A 221 -9.61 10.30 -22.32
CA SER A 221 -8.31 9.64 -22.28
C SER A 221 -7.93 9.14 -20.85
N GLU A 222 -8.42 9.83 -19.82
CA GLU A 222 -8.17 9.52 -18.41
C GLU A 222 -9.48 9.62 -17.60
N PRO A 223 -9.58 8.94 -16.46
CA PRO A 223 -10.78 8.88 -15.64
C PRO A 223 -10.96 10.16 -14.77
N ASN A 224 -11.10 11.29 -15.43
CA ASN A 224 -11.40 12.58 -14.81
C ASN A 224 -12.09 13.52 -15.80
N THR A 225 -12.77 14.54 -15.29
CA THR A 225 -13.55 15.48 -16.10
C THR A 225 -12.71 16.52 -16.85
N SER A 226 -11.47 16.71 -16.47
CA SER A 226 -10.54 17.67 -17.11
C SER A 226 -9.67 17.04 -18.21
N SER A 227 -9.68 15.71 -18.34
CA SER A 227 -8.90 15.02 -19.36
C SER A 227 -9.48 15.20 -20.77
N LYS A 228 -8.62 14.99 -21.76
CA LYS A 228 -8.99 15.11 -23.18
C LYS A 228 -10.20 14.24 -23.53
N VAL A 229 -11.21 14.83 -24.14
CA VAL A 229 -12.32 14.11 -24.76
C VAL A 229 -11.84 13.51 -26.07
N LEU A 230 -11.86 12.18 -26.16
CA LEU A 230 -11.48 11.43 -27.36
C LEU A 230 -12.58 11.46 -28.43
N LEU A 231 -13.82 11.33 -27.96
CA LEU A 231 -15.06 11.50 -28.73
C LEU A 231 -16.25 11.58 -27.76
N THR A 232 -17.39 11.97 -28.26
CA THR A 232 -18.67 11.86 -27.54
C THR A 232 -19.45 10.67 -28.07
N ILE A 233 -19.86 9.78 -27.19
CA ILE A 233 -20.69 8.62 -27.47
C ILE A 233 -22.13 9.12 -27.46
N PRO A 234 -22.88 9.06 -28.57
CA PRO A 234 -24.27 9.52 -28.60
C PRO A 234 -25.18 8.67 -27.71
N LYS A 235 -26.29 9.25 -27.29
CA LYS A 235 -27.36 8.54 -26.60
C LYS A 235 -27.79 7.30 -27.39
N GLU A 236 -28.16 6.24 -26.66
CA GLU A 236 -28.67 4.96 -27.20
C GLU A 236 -27.67 4.18 -28.05
N LYS A 237 -26.39 4.44 -27.90
CA LYS A 237 -25.34 3.67 -28.56
C LYS A 237 -24.77 2.60 -27.66
N LYS A 238 -24.47 1.44 -28.25
CA LYS A 238 -23.80 0.34 -27.59
C LYS A 238 -22.31 0.60 -27.49
N CYS A 239 -21.78 0.43 -26.30
CA CYS A 239 -20.34 0.48 -25.98
C CYS A 239 -19.91 -0.86 -25.41
N TYR A 240 -18.65 -1.22 -25.64
CA TYR A 240 -18.08 -2.43 -25.09
C TYR A 240 -17.32 -2.11 -23.81
N TYR A 241 -17.64 -2.84 -22.75
CA TYR A 241 -17.00 -2.73 -21.44
C TYR A 241 -15.91 -3.79 -21.28
N TYR A 242 -14.73 -3.36 -20.83
CA TYR A 242 -13.60 -4.27 -20.66
C TYR A 242 -13.59 -5.02 -19.32
N GLY A 243 -14.56 -4.81 -18.45
CA GLY A 243 -14.58 -5.36 -17.09
C GLY A 243 -13.66 -4.60 -16.13
N TYR A 244 -13.10 -3.47 -16.55
CA TYR A 244 -12.18 -2.66 -15.73
C TYR A 244 -12.76 -1.29 -15.46
N TYR A 245 -12.52 -0.80 -14.25
CA TYR A 245 -12.89 0.54 -13.83
C TYR A 245 -11.76 1.19 -13.04
N ARG A 246 -11.81 2.50 -12.95
CA ARG A 246 -11.01 3.27 -11.98
C ARG A 246 -11.93 4.08 -11.10
N MET A 247 -11.58 4.17 -9.83
CA MET A 247 -12.25 5.05 -8.89
C MET A 247 -11.35 6.26 -8.61
N VAL A 248 -11.83 7.45 -9.00
CA VAL A 248 -11.13 8.71 -8.80
C VAL A 248 -12.08 9.68 -8.09
N ASN A 249 -11.67 10.20 -6.93
CA ASN A 249 -12.48 11.15 -6.14
C ASN A 249 -13.92 10.65 -5.86
N ASN A 250 -14.06 9.39 -5.47
CA ASN A 250 -15.34 8.71 -5.25
C ASN A 250 -16.23 8.58 -6.50
N VAL A 251 -15.69 8.75 -7.70
CA VAL A 251 -16.39 8.48 -8.96
C VAL A 251 -15.82 7.21 -9.58
N VAL A 252 -16.69 6.29 -9.92
CA VAL A 252 -16.35 5.09 -10.70
C VAL A 252 -16.36 5.47 -12.17
N TRP A 253 -15.25 5.22 -12.84
CA TRP A 253 -15.05 5.43 -14.27
C TRP A 253 -14.90 4.08 -14.95
N PHE A 254 -15.74 3.78 -15.92
CA PHE A 254 -15.66 2.53 -16.67
C PHE A 254 -14.71 2.66 -17.86
N ARG A 255 -13.84 1.67 -18.04
CA ARG A 255 -13.04 1.57 -19.25
C ARG A 255 -13.85 0.89 -20.35
N VAL A 256 -14.00 1.59 -21.46
CA VAL A 256 -14.85 1.17 -22.56
C VAL A 256 -14.20 1.42 -23.92
N SER A 257 -14.72 0.76 -24.95
CA SER A 257 -14.41 1.12 -26.33
C SER A 257 -15.68 1.53 -27.09
N TYR A 258 -15.53 2.52 -27.95
CA TYR A 258 -16.54 2.96 -28.88
C TYR A 258 -15.87 3.65 -30.08
N GLY A 259 -16.39 3.39 -31.32
CA GLY A 259 -15.86 4.03 -32.52
C GLY A 259 -14.35 3.81 -32.73
N GLY A 260 -13.83 2.63 -32.40
CA GLY A 260 -12.42 2.30 -32.55
C GLY A 260 -11.49 2.99 -31.56
N LYS A 261 -12.03 3.73 -30.57
CA LYS A 261 -11.25 4.37 -29.51
C LYS A 261 -11.54 3.73 -28.17
N GLU A 262 -10.50 3.67 -27.33
CA GLU A 262 -10.56 3.21 -25.94
C GLU A 262 -10.38 4.38 -24.99
N GLY A 263 -11.09 4.35 -23.86
CA GLY A 263 -10.99 5.38 -22.85
C GLY A 263 -11.94 5.14 -21.68
N TYR A 264 -12.22 6.20 -20.97
CA TYR A 264 -13.04 6.18 -19.77
C TYR A 264 -14.31 6.99 -19.94
N ILE A 265 -15.41 6.44 -19.42
CA ILE A 265 -16.68 7.16 -19.26
C ILE A 265 -17.02 7.29 -17.78
N TYR A 266 -17.75 8.33 -17.45
CA TYR A 266 -18.31 8.49 -16.11
C TYR A 266 -19.32 7.36 -15.84
N GLY A 267 -19.10 6.63 -14.76
CA GLY A 267 -20.01 5.58 -14.30
C GLY A 267 -21.02 6.12 -13.29
N TYR A 268 -20.59 6.26 -12.05
CA TYR A 268 -21.43 6.72 -10.94
C TYR A 268 -20.58 7.23 -9.77
N LYS A 269 -21.20 7.98 -8.84
CA LYS A 269 -20.59 8.33 -7.55
C LYS A 269 -20.72 7.17 -6.57
N TYR A 270 -19.59 6.70 -6.09
CA TYR A 270 -19.55 5.61 -5.10
C TYR A 270 -20.26 6.03 -3.80
N LYS A 271 -21.14 5.18 -3.26
CA LYS A 271 -21.97 5.41 -2.07
C LYS A 271 -22.96 6.59 -2.15
N VAL A 272 -23.12 7.18 -3.31
CA VAL A 272 -24.10 8.27 -3.53
C VAL A 272 -25.17 7.81 -4.54
N ASP A 273 -24.73 7.25 -5.65
CA ASP A 273 -25.62 6.70 -6.67
C ASP A 273 -25.80 5.19 -6.44
N GLU A 274 -27.02 4.72 -6.30
CA GLU A 274 -27.33 3.29 -6.18
C GLU A 274 -27.20 2.54 -7.52
N LYS A 275 -27.32 3.27 -8.62
CA LYS A 275 -27.23 2.76 -10.00
C LYS A 275 -26.43 3.71 -10.86
N ALA A 276 -25.81 3.18 -11.90
CA ALA A 276 -25.13 4.03 -12.88
C ALA A 276 -26.16 4.85 -13.67
N PRO A 277 -26.20 6.19 -13.50
CA PRO A 277 -27.33 7.00 -13.97
C PRO A 277 -27.37 7.16 -15.49
N TYR A 278 -26.24 6.94 -16.17
CA TYR A 278 -26.09 7.30 -17.59
C TYR A 278 -25.97 6.11 -18.53
N ILE A 279 -26.03 4.88 -18.00
CA ILE A 279 -25.91 3.64 -18.79
C ILE A 279 -27.00 2.63 -18.40
N THR A 280 -27.26 1.66 -19.27
CA THR A 280 -28.16 0.53 -19.00
C THR A 280 -27.62 -0.75 -19.64
N GLY A 281 -28.02 -1.89 -19.12
CA GLY A 281 -27.61 -3.20 -19.62
C GLY A 281 -26.34 -3.78 -18.99
N LEU A 282 -25.76 -3.09 -18.00
CA LEU A 282 -24.73 -3.68 -17.16
C LEU A 282 -25.34 -4.31 -15.90
N THR A 283 -24.81 -5.46 -15.54
CA THR A 283 -25.19 -6.16 -14.32
C THR A 283 -23.99 -6.17 -13.35
N ILE A 284 -24.21 -5.68 -12.14
CA ILE A 284 -23.22 -5.75 -11.06
C ILE A 284 -23.74 -6.72 -10.00
N ASN A 285 -22.98 -7.78 -9.72
CA ASN A 285 -23.36 -8.79 -8.73
C ASN A 285 -24.81 -9.31 -8.92
N GLY A 286 -25.18 -9.58 -10.17
CA GLY A 286 -26.51 -10.08 -10.52
C GLY A 286 -27.62 -9.02 -10.50
N LYS A 287 -27.33 -7.74 -10.23
CA LYS A 287 -28.29 -6.63 -10.28
C LYS A 287 -28.04 -5.75 -11.48
N ASN A 288 -29.09 -5.42 -12.22
CA ASN A 288 -29.01 -4.44 -13.30
C ASN A 288 -28.63 -3.06 -12.76
N VAL A 289 -27.68 -2.42 -13.43
CA VAL A 289 -27.16 -1.09 -13.09
C VAL A 289 -27.71 -0.04 -14.03
#